data_a2e82b7fea70f34bc29b160f4fde7361
#
_entry.id   a2e82b7fea70f34bc29b160f4fde7361
#
_cell.length_a   1.000
_cell.length_b   1.000
_cell.length_c   1.000
_cell.angle_alpha   90.00
_cell.angle_beta   90.00
_cell.angle_gamma   90.00
#
_symmetry.space_group_name_H-M   'P 1'
#
loop_
_entity.id
_entity.type
_entity.pdbx_description
1 polymer ?
#
loop_
_entity_poly.entity_id
_entity_poly.type
_entity_poly.pdbx_seq_one_letter_code
_entity_poly.pdbx_strand_id
1 'polypeptide(L)'
;MSTDGHTEPNTATRRRAQKALRKRRRRTSPALWYVFVAFVAVVAAVLIQFAVHTYRTDPRDTRAILERELRVNTLQPRERVRNAVSVFQRPAIDYFRATRGLLVLTDRRLLFLGLQPRDLLASSEGPPTFVQRDYALDTLVRVEPGRTFFFIAKALVVATPSEHQDFGVPSIAWPQADSLLHLVEGRDSVLHAEGRRQARVRELRTLELRSARVAQLRPAFYLVKRGDALSTIATQWNTTPDHLREWNGMSSDRLRVGQRLVVRR
;
A
#
# COMPACT_ATOMS: atom_id res chain seq x y z
N MET A 1 -48.64 -20.92 73.83
CA MET A 1 -47.15 -20.95 73.80
C MET A 1 -46.79 -22.08 72.86
N SER A 2 -46.48 -21.75 71.63
CA SER A 2 -46.17 -22.78 70.60
C SER A 2 -44.72 -22.48 70.16
N THR A 3 -43.89 -23.47 70.35
CA THR A 3 -42.48 -23.43 69.99
C THR A 3 -42.26 -24.12 68.65
N ASP A 4 -42.02 -23.28 67.61
CA ASP A 4 -41.66 -23.80 66.28
C ASP A 4 -40.26 -24.38 66.28
N GLY A 5 -40.21 -25.73 66.09
CA GLY A 5 -38.94 -26.44 65.88
C GLY A 5 -38.44 -26.31 64.44
N HIS A 6 -37.53 -25.45 64.23
CA HIS A 6 -36.73 -25.41 62.98
C HIS A 6 -35.74 -26.58 62.98
N THR A 7 -36.05 -27.66 62.31
CA THR A 7 -35.12 -28.75 62.01
C THR A 7 -34.19 -28.34 60.88
N GLU A 8 -32.93 -27.99 61.19
CA GLU A 8 -31.88 -27.76 60.19
C GLU A 8 -31.63 -29.06 59.38
N PRO A 9 -31.56 -28.96 58.06
CA PRO A 9 -31.29 -30.13 57.24
C PRO A 9 -29.86 -30.63 57.47
N ASN A 10 -29.78 -31.92 57.83
CA ASN A 10 -28.61 -32.70 58.17
C ASN A 10 -27.46 -32.47 57.13
N THR A 11 -26.26 -32.11 57.62
CA THR A 11 -25.02 -31.85 56.83
C THR A 11 -24.65 -33.00 55.89
N ALA A 12 -25.05 -34.24 56.23
CA ALA A 12 -24.87 -35.43 55.40
C ALA A 12 -25.67 -35.37 54.09
N THR A 13 -26.91 -34.83 54.14
CA THR A 13 -27.78 -34.67 52.98
C THR A 13 -27.25 -33.61 52.01
N ARG A 14 -26.70 -32.49 52.52
CA ARG A 14 -26.03 -31.46 51.72
C ARG A 14 -24.78 -31.98 51.02
N ARG A 15 -23.96 -32.79 51.68
CA ARG A 15 -22.74 -33.39 51.09
C ARG A 15 -23.08 -34.40 50.00
N ARG A 16 -24.18 -35.20 50.16
CA ARG A 16 -24.66 -36.12 49.11
C ARG A 16 -25.20 -35.39 47.91
N ALA A 17 -25.95 -34.29 48.08
CA ALA A 17 -26.44 -33.44 47.00
C ALA A 17 -25.30 -32.75 46.23
N GLN A 18 -24.30 -32.23 46.93
CA GLN A 18 -23.10 -31.64 46.28
C GLN A 18 -22.26 -32.69 45.53
N LYS A 19 -22.11 -33.91 46.04
CA LYS A 19 -21.44 -34.98 45.30
C LYS A 19 -22.23 -35.44 44.07
N ALA A 20 -23.55 -35.47 44.13
CA ALA A 20 -24.42 -35.79 42.98
C ALA A 20 -24.33 -34.68 41.90
N LEU A 21 -24.31 -33.40 42.28
CA LEU A 21 -24.12 -32.28 41.37
C LEU A 21 -22.73 -32.27 40.72
N ARG A 22 -21.67 -32.59 41.48
CA ARG A 22 -20.31 -32.70 40.92
C ARG A 22 -20.18 -33.88 39.94
N LYS A 23 -20.87 -35.01 40.19
CA LYS A 23 -20.89 -36.19 39.30
C LYS A 23 -21.67 -35.94 38.02
N ARG A 24 -22.72 -35.09 38.08
CA ARG A 24 -23.50 -34.68 36.89
C ARG A 24 -22.73 -33.72 35.99
N ARG A 25 -21.84 -32.86 36.54
CA ARG A 25 -21.07 -31.88 35.80
C ARG A 25 -19.89 -32.46 35.02
N ARG A 26 -19.48 -33.73 35.29
CA ARG A 26 -18.36 -34.40 34.60
C ARG A 26 -18.79 -35.40 33.51
N ARG A 27 -20.08 -35.58 33.27
CA ARG A 27 -20.54 -36.32 32.09
C ARG A 27 -20.68 -35.31 30.94
N THR A 28 -19.57 -35.00 30.27
CA THR A 28 -19.63 -34.58 28.87
C THR A 28 -20.45 -35.63 28.15
N SER A 29 -21.62 -35.28 27.66
CA SER A 29 -22.49 -36.22 26.96
C SER A 29 -21.64 -36.89 25.86
N PRO A 30 -21.67 -38.21 25.72
CA PRO A 30 -20.92 -38.89 24.66
C PRO A 30 -21.25 -38.31 23.28
N ALA A 31 -22.44 -37.76 23.12
CA ALA A 31 -22.84 -37.02 21.91
C ALA A 31 -21.94 -35.81 21.60
N LEU A 32 -21.58 -35.02 22.60
CA LEU A 32 -20.67 -33.86 22.40
C LEU A 32 -19.27 -34.32 22.01
N TRP A 33 -18.81 -35.44 22.53
CA TRP A 33 -17.51 -36.01 22.13
C TRP A 33 -17.55 -36.54 20.70
N TYR A 34 -18.62 -37.21 20.26
CA TYR A 34 -18.79 -37.64 18.86
C TYR A 34 -18.89 -36.45 17.90
N VAL A 35 -19.61 -35.40 18.28
CA VAL A 35 -19.68 -34.15 17.48
C VAL A 35 -18.29 -33.51 17.33
N PHE A 36 -17.51 -33.48 18.42
CA PHE A 36 -16.14 -32.97 18.38
C PHE A 36 -15.23 -33.83 17.48
N VAL A 37 -15.29 -35.14 17.59
CA VAL A 37 -14.51 -36.06 16.74
C VAL A 37 -14.92 -35.95 15.28
N ALA A 38 -16.23 -35.87 15.00
CA ALA A 38 -16.73 -35.67 13.64
C ALA A 38 -16.23 -34.29 13.05
N PHE A 39 -16.27 -33.25 13.85
CA PHE A 39 -15.76 -31.94 13.46
C PHE A 39 -14.25 -32.01 13.15
N VAL A 40 -13.45 -32.62 14.01
CA VAL A 40 -12.00 -32.81 13.79
C VAL A 40 -11.74 -33.63 12.52
N ALA A 41 -12.52 -34.70 12.29
CA ALA A 41 -12.41 -35.53 11.10
C ALA A 41 -12.75 -34.77 9.82
N VAL A 42 -13.78 -33.92 9.84
CA VAL A 42 -14.14 -33.04 8.69
C VAL A 42 -13.03 -32.03 8.46
N VAL A 43 -12.52 -31.39 9.50
CA VAL A 43 -11.39 -30.44 9.37
C VAL A 43 -10.16 -31.15 8.83
N ALA A 44 -9.82 -32.34 9.32
CA ALA A 44 -8.70 -33.13 8.81
C ALA A 44 -8.90 -33.52 7.35
N ALA A 45 -10.10 -33.95 6.95
CA ALA A 45 -10.42 -34.29 5.57
C ALA A 45 -10.29 -33.07 4.65
N VAL A 46 -10.78 -31.90 5.06
CA VAL A 46 -10.62 -30.65 4.33
C VAL A 46 -9.15 -30.27 4.19
N LEU A 47 -8.35 -30.39 5.26
CA LEU A 47 -6.91 -30.12 5.22
C LEU A 47 -6.15 -31.10 4.31
N ILE A 48 -6.52 -32.40 4.34
CA ILE A 48 -5.94 -33.42 3.46
C ILE A 48 -6.32 -33.15 2.00
N GLN A 49 -7.59 -32.87 1.74
CA GLN A 49 -8.08 -32.50 0.41
C GLN A 49 -7.33 -31.26 -0.12
N PHE A 50 -7.15 -30.27 0.74
CA PHE A 50 -6.37 -29.08 0.46
C PHE A 50 -4.90 -29.37 0.14
N ALA A 51 -4.24 -30.22 0.94
CA ALA A 51 -2.88 -30.65 0.72
C ALA A 51 -2.75 -31.41 -0.62
N VAL A 52 -3.63 -32.40 -0.85
CA VAL A 52 -3.65 -33.19 -2.10
C VAL A 52 -3.87 -32.32 -3.32
N HIS A 53 -4.79 -31.35 -3.25
CA HIS A 53 -5.04 -30.42 -4.36
C HIS A 53 -3.83 -29.50 -4.61
N THR A 54 -3.14 -29.07 -3.56
CA THR A 54 -1.95 -28.22 -3.64
C THR A 54 -0.74 -28.98 -4.23
N TYR A 55 -0.65 -30.30 -4.00
CA TYR A 55 0.48 -31.14 -4.46
C TYR A 55 0.23 -31.83 -5.81
N ARG A 56 -1.00 -31.98 -6.27
CA ARG A 56 -1.34 -32.74 -7.50
C ARG A 56 -0.94 -32.06 -8.81
N THR A 57 -0.72 -30.77 -8.84
CA THR A 57 -0.17 -30.07 -10.02
C THR A 57 1.33 -29.96 -9.86
N ASP A 58 2.10 -30.55 -10.76
CA ASP A 58 3.57 -30.47 -10.70
C ASP A 58 3.98 -28.97 -10.83
N PRO A 59 4.69 -28.42 -9.81
CA PRO A 59 5.13 -27.03 -9.86
C PRO A 59 6.05 -26.74 -11.06
N ARG A 60 6.74 -27.76 -11.56
CA ARG A 60 7.69 -27.65 -12.68
C ARG A 60 6.98 -27.41 -13.99
N ASP A 61 5.89 -28.15 -14.27
CA ASP A 61 5.12 -27.98 -15.51
C ASP A 61 4.44 -26.62 -15.53
N THR A 62 3.86 -26.19 -14.40
CA THR A 62 3.23 -24.88 -14.29
C THR A 62 4.23 -23.75 -14.55
N ARG A 63 5.43 -23.87 -14.01
CA ARG A 63 6.48 -22.85 -14.21
C ARG A 63 6.93 -22.79 -15.68
N ALA A 64 7.13 -23.92 -16.33
CA ALA A 64 7.52 -23.98 -17.73
C ALA A 64 6.48 -23.35 -18.67
N ILE A 65 5.19 -23.61 -18.41
CA ILE A 65 4.06 -22.99 -19.16
C ILE A 65 4.08 -21.46 -18.96
N LEU A 66 4.22 -20.98 -17.73
CA LEU A 66 4.24 -19.57 -17.43
C LEU A 66 5.48 -18.85 -18.00
N GLU A 67 6.65 -19.49 -17.98
CA GLU A 67 7.87 -18.93 -18.58
C GLU A 67 7.77 -18.84 -20.09
N ARG A 68 7.10 -19.80 -20.73
CA ARG A 68 6.82 -19.75 -22.17
C ARG A 68 5.89 -18.60 -22.50
N GLU A 69 4.76 -18.48 -21.78
CA GLU A 69 3.79 -17.41 -21.95
C GLU A 69 4.42 -16.02 -21.72
N LEU A 70 5.26 -15.92 -20.67
CA LEU A 70 5.99 -14.71 -20.36
C LEU A 70 6.84 -14.23 -21.55
N ARG A 71 7.62 -15.16 -22.16
CA ARG A 71 8.54 -14.82 -23.25
C ARG A 71 7.83 -14.51 -24.56
N VAL A 72 6.73 -15.20 -24.85
CA VAL A 72 6.06 -15.13 -26.15
C VAL A 72 5.06 -13.98 -26.20
N ASN A 73 4.23 -13.85 -25.15
CA ASN A 73 3.05 -12.99 -25.20
C ASN A 73 3.07 -11.81 -24.20
N THR A 74 3.90 -11.89 -23.14
CA THR A 74 3.78 -10.94 -22.02
C THR A 74 4.87 -9.87 -22.02
N LEU A 75 6.11 -10.24 -22.37
CA LEU A 75 7.23 -9.27 -22.36
C LEU A 75 7.11 -8.28 -23.52
N GLN A 76 7.35 -7.02 -23.21
CA GLN A 76 7.45 -5.96 -24.22
C GLN A 76 8.76 -6.09 -25.03
N PRO A 77 8.83 -5.53 -26.25
CA PRO A 77 10.08 -5.51 -27.00
C PRO A 77 11.22 -4.88 -26.23
N ARG A 78 12.36 -5.56 -26.15
CA ARG A 78 13.57 -5.15 -25.41
C ARG A 78 13.44 -5.12 -23.87
N GLU A 79 12.34 -5.60 -23.32
CA GLU A 79 12.16 -5.76 -21.87
C GLU A 79 12.99 -6.96 -21.37
N ARG A 80 13.78 -6.76 -20.30
CA ARG A 80 14.67 -7.78 -19.75
C ARG A 80 14.20 -8.23 -18.38
N VAL A 81 14.08 -9.55 -18.21
CA VAL A 81 13.80 -10.14 -16.89
C VAL A 81 15.04 -10.04 -16.02
N ARG A 82 14.88 -9.47 -14.82
CA ARG A 82 15.91 -9.37 -13.80
C ARG A 82 15.81 -10.49 -12.77
N ASN A 83 14.57 -10.82 -12.38
CA ASN A 83 14.28 -11.89 -11.43
C ASN A 83 12.88 -12.45 -11.70
N ALA A 84 12.67 -13.73 -11.37
CA ALA A 84 11.37 -14.39 -11.48
C ALA A 84 11.19 -15.36 -10.32
N VAL A 85 10.12 -15.16 -9.53
CA VAL A 85 9.81 -15.93 -8.33
C VAL A 85 8.51 -16.68 -8.54
N SER A 86 8.53 -17.99 -8.27
CA SER A 86 7.28 -18.77 -8.24
C SER A 86 6.48 -18.39 -7.01
N VAL A 87 5.24 -17.97 -7.23
CA VAL A 87 4.33 -17.51 -6.18
C VAL A 87 2.94 -18.12 -6.37
N PHE A 88 2.13 -18.03 -5.34
CA PHE A 88 0.71 -18.33 -5.44
C PHE A 88 -0.10 -17.17 -4.85
N GLN A 89 -1.20 -16.84 -5.50
CA GLN A 89 -2.16 -15.84 -5.04
C GLN A 89 -3.45 -16.52 -4.65
N ARG A 90 -4.06 -16.10 -3.54
CA ARG A 90 -5.37 -16.57 -3.09
C ARG A 90 -6.34 -15.41 -3.05
N PRO A 91 -7.45 -15.48 -3.78
CA PRO A 91 -8.49 -14.47 -3.66
C PRO A 91 -9.15 -14.55 -2.28
N ALA A 92 -9.55 -13.40 -1.72
CA ALA A 92 -10.17 -13.32 -0.41
C ALA A 92 -11.51 -14.11 -0.33
N ILE A 93 -12.22 -14.22 -1.45
CA ILE A 93 -13.53 -14.87 -1.53
C ILE A 93 -13.39 -16.39 -1.72
N ASP A 94 -12.35 -16.85 -2.44
CA ASP A 94 -12.12 -18.27 -2.69
C ASP A 94 -10.74 -18.69 -2.17
N TYR A 95 -10.64 -18.82 -0.89
CA TYR A 95 -9.39 -19.12 -0.20
C TYR A 95 -8.79 -20.49 -0.56
N PHE A 96 -9.61 -21.40 -1.09
CA PHE A 96 -9.20 -22.76 -1.47
C PHE A 96 -8.60 -22.84 -2.87
N ARG A 97 -8.84 -21.85 -3.74
CA ARG A 97 -8.32 -21.83 -5.11
C ARG A 97 -7.13 -20.90 -5.22
N ALA A 98 -5.94 -21.47 -5.14
CA ALA A 98 -4.72 -20.70 -5.35
C ALA A 98 -4.40 -20.56 -6.84
N THR A 99 -4.30 -19.34 -7.33
CA THR A 99 -3.71 -19.05 -8.64
C THR A 99 -2.20 -19.16 -8.52
N ARG A 100 -1.59 -20.13 -9.19
CA ARG A 100 -0.14 -20.27 -9.26
C ARG A 100 0.40 -19.35 -10.32
N GLY A 101 1.53 -18.70 -10.05
CA GLY A 101 2.08 -17.72 -10.94
C GLY A 101 3.56 -17.48 -10.76
N LEU A 102 4.05 -16.58 -11.58
CA LEU A 102 5.38 -15.99 -11.48
C LEU A 102 5.22 -14.51 -11.13
N LEU A 103 5.93 -14.07 -10.12
CA LEU A 103 6.18 -12.66 -9.87
C LEU A 103 7.52 -12.31 -10.53
N VAL A 104 7.48 -11.48 -11.55
CA VAL A 104 8.63 -11.21 -12.42
C VAL A 104 9.02 -9.74 -12.29
N LEU A 105 10.25 -9.51 -11.91
CA LEU A 105 10.87 -8.20 -11.93
C LEU A 105 11.60 -8.02 -13.26
N THR A 106 11.23 -6.98 -14.00
CA THR A 106 11.91 -6.58 -15.22
C THR A 106 12.69 -5.28 -15.01
N ASP A 107 13.33 -4.79 -16.05
CA ASP A 107 13.96 -3.46 -16.06
C ASP A 107 12.94 -2.31 -16.09
N ARG A 108 11.65 -2.58 -16.36
CA ARG A 108 10.58 -1.57 -16.51
C ARG A 108 9.46 -1.68 -15.49
N ARG A 109 9.06 -2.90 -15.10
CA ARG A 109 7.89 -3.15 -14.26
C ARG A 109 8.07 -4.40 -13.40
N LEU A 110 7.28 -4.48 -12.34
CA LEU A 110 7.02 -5.73 -11.63
C LEU A 110 5.71 -6.28 -12.20
N LEU A 111 5.68 -7.53 -12.62
CA LEU A 111 4.48 -8.14 -13.17
C LEU A 111 4.18 -9.47 -12.47
N PHE A 112 2.90 -9.75 -12.29
CA PHE A 112 2.40 -11.07 -11.91
C PHE A 112 1.75 -11.72 -13.11
N LEU A 113 2.20 -12.94 -13.44
CA LEU A 113 1.60 -13.79 -14.45
C LEU A 113 1.14 -15.08 -13.77
N GLY A 114 -0.16 -15.26 -13.65
CA GLY A 114 -0.77 -16.40 -12.98
C GLY A 114 -1.54 -17.30 -13.94
N LEU A 115 -1.54 -18.61 -13.64
CA LEU A 115 -2.39 -19.58 -14.30
C LEU A 115 -3.66 -19.75 -13.48
N GLN A 116 -4.81 -19.41 -14.07
CA GLN A 116 -6.09 -19.54 -13.39
C GLN A 116 -6.40 -21.02 -13.13
N PRO A 117 -6.78 -21.40 -11.89
CA PRO A 117 -7.16 -22.77 -11.60
C PRO A 117 -8.40 -23.12 -12.45
N ARG A 118 -8.33 -24.24 -13.14
CA ARG A 118 -9.49 -24.74 -13.91
C ARG A 118 -10.60 -25.12 -12.94
N ASP A 119 -11.83 -24.82 -13.30
CA ASP A 119 -12.97 -25.26 -12.53
C ASP A 119 -13.00 -26.79 -12.49
N LEU A 120 -13.09 -27.37 -11.29
CA LEU A 120 -13.16 -28.82 -11.09
C LEU A 120 -14.33 -29.49 -11.83
N LEU A 121 -15.34 -28.71 -12.22
CA LEU A 121 -16.55 -29.13 -12.89
C LEU A 121 -16.57 -28.81 -14.39
N ALA A 122 -15.62 -28.01 -14.89
CA ALA A 122 -15.51 -27.72 -16.29
C ALA A 122 -14.70 -28.82 -16.99
N SER A 123 -15.19 -29.31 -18.12
CA SER A 123 -14.45 -30.24 -18.99
C SER A 123 -13.07 -29.64 -19.31
N SER A 124 -12.02 -30.43 -19.07
CA SER A 124 -10.62 -30.01 -19.06
C SER A 124 -10.01 -29.66 -20.43
N GLU A 125 -10.79 -29.47 -21.47
CA GLU A 125 -10.34 -29.39 -22.86
C GLU A 125 -10.07 -27.98 -23.41
N GLY A 126 -10.19 -26.94 -22.59
CA GLY A 126 -9.91 -25.55 -23.02
C GLY A 126 -8.43 -25.16 -22.89
N PRO A 127 -7.98 -24.12 -23.65
CA PRO A 127 -6.64 -23.56 -23.43
C PRO A 127 -6.48 -22.99 -22.01
N PRO A 128 -5.24 -22.93 -21.48
CA PRO A 128 -4.99 -22.36 -20.17
C PRO A 128 -5.36 -20.87 -20.16
N THR A 129 -6.05 -20.43 -19.11
CA THR A 129 -6.39 -19.02 -18.91
C THR A 129 -5.35 -18.38 -18.02
N PHE A 130 -4.77 -17.27 -18.47
CA PHE A 130 -3.77 -16.52 -17.73
C PHE A 130 -4.36 -15.26 -17.10
N VAL A 131 -3.86 -14.93 -15.93
CA VAL A 131 -4.14 -13.68 -15.22
C VAL A 131 -2.85 -12.88 -15.18
N GLN A 132 -2.87 -11.67 -15.71
CA GLN A 132 -1.74 -10.75 -15.68
C GLN A 132 -2.07 -9.53 -14.83
N ARG A 133 -1.11 -9.09 -14.03
CA ARG A 133 -1.15 -7.81 -13.30
C ARG A 133 0.19 -7.12 -13.43
N ASP A 134 0.16 -5.85 -13.78
CA ASP A 134 1.34 -5.03 -14.00
C ASP A 134 1.42 -3.94 -12.93
N TYR A 135 2.60 -3.81 -12.34
CA TYR A 135 2.93 -2.78 -11.36
C TYR A 135 4.07 -1.95 -11.93
N ALA A 136 3.75 -0.72 -12.36
CA ALA A 136 4.75 0.20 -12.88
C ALA A 136 5.73 0.58 -11.77
N LEU A 137 7.03 0.45 -12.04
CA LEU A 137 8.09 0.71 -11.05
C LEU A 137 8.40 2.20 -10.86
N ASP A 138 7.76 3.08 -11.59
CA ASP A 138 7.76 4.54 -11.42
C ASP A 138 6.74 5.01 -10.38
N THR A 139 5.70 4.22 -10.13
CA THR A 139 4.78 4.40 -9.02
C THR A 139 5.43 3.85 -7.74
N LEU A 140 5.03 4.36 -6.58
CA LEU A 140 5.50 3.93 -5.27
C LEU A 140 5.07 2.48 -4.98
N VAL A 141 5.59 1.54 -5.76
CA VAL A 141 5.40 0.11 -5.52
C VAL A 141 6.37 -0.31 -4.44
N ARG A 142 5.84 -0.71 -3.30
CA ARG A 142 6.62 -1.28 -2.20
C ARG A 142 6.48 -2.78 -2.21
N VAL A 143 7.58 -3.50 -2.15
CA VAL A 143 7.59 -4.96 -2.00
C VAL A 143 8.22 -5.29 -0.66
N GLU A 144 7.44 -5.90 0.21
CA GLU A 144 7.88 -6.22 1.57
C GLU A 144 7.71 -7.72 1.85
N PRO A 145 8.57 -8.30 2.70
CA PRO A 145 8.33 -9.65 3.20
C PRO A 145 7.12 -9.64 4.14
N GLY A 146 6.22 -10.57 3.94
CA GLY A 146 5.02 -10.71 4.75
C GLY A 146 4.68 -12.16 5.06
N ARG A 147 3.47 -12.38 5.54
CA ARG A 147 2.93 -13.70 5.80
C ARG A 147 1.49 -13.76 5.30
N THR A 148 1.16 -14.85 4.65
CA THR A 148 -0.20 -15.17 4.20
C THR A 148 -0.66 -16.48 4.83
N PHE A 149 -1.91 -16.86 4.62
CA PHE A 149 -2.48 -18.12 5.16
C PHE A 149 -2.38 -18.19 6.68
N PHE A 150 -3.18 -17.37 7.38
CA PHE A 150 -3.17 -17.29 8.85
C PHE A 150 -1.76 -17.12 9.44
N PHE A 151 -0.92 -16.34 8.77
CA PHE A 151 0.48 -16.04 9.17
C PHE A 151 1.44 -17.24 9.14
N ILE A 152 1.05 -18.38 8.52
CA ILE A 152 1.88 -19.60 8.47
C ILE A 152 2.85 -19.57 7.29
N ALA A 153 2.38 -19.18 6.09
CA ALA A 153 3.21 -19.17 4.89
C ALA A 153 3.92 -17.82 4.69
N LYS A 154 5.18 -17.85 4.29
CA LYS A 154 5.92 -16.66 3.88
C LYS A 154 5.31 -16.09 2.60
N ALA A 155 5.27 -14.77 2.49
CA ALA A 155 4.71 -14.05 1.36
C ALA A 155 5.56 -12.86 0.96
N LEU A 156 5.39 -12.41 -0.28
CA LEU A 156 5.76 -11.08 -0.74
C LEU A 156 4.48 -10.24 -0.80
N VAL A 157 4.49 -9.12 -0.13
CA VAL A 157 3.39 -8.14 -0.15
C VAL A 157 3.77 -7.06 -1.13
N VAL A 158 2.99 -6.92 -2.20
CA VAL A 158 3.12 -5.84 -3.17
C VAL A 158 2.09 -4.77 -2.82
N ALA A 159 2.56 -3.63 -2.36
CA ALA A 159 1.72 -2.50 -1.98
C ALA A 159 1.87 -1.38 -2.99
N THR A 160 0.75 -0.90 -3.49
CA THR A 160 0.62 0.32 -4.29
C THR A 160 -0.26 1.31 -3.51
N PRO A 161 -0.31 2.60 -3.88
CA PRO A 161 -1.21 3.55 -3.23
C PRO A 161 -2.70 3.15 -3.26
N SER A 162 -3.10 2.31 -4.22
CA SER A 162 -4.49 1.90 -4.44
C SER A 162 -4.79 0.45 -4.05
N GLU A 163 -3.78 -0.41 -3.94
CA GLU A 163 -3.98 -1.85 -3.78
C GLU A 163 -2.87 -2.50 -2.95
N HIS A 164 -3.26 -3.45 -2.09
CA HIS A 164 -2.34 -4.37 -1.40
C HIS A 164 -2.59 -5.78 -1.89
N GLN A 165 -1.54 -6.46 -2.32
CA GLN A 165 -1.64 -7.81 -2.84
C GLN A 165 -0.61 -8.74 -2.22
N ASP A 166 -1.08 -9.83 -1.61
CA ASP A 166 -0.24 -10.85 -0.99
C ASP A 166 0.04 -11.98 -1.97
N PHE A 167 1.31 -12.29 -2.15
CA PHE A 167 1.79 -13.42 -2.95
C PHE A 167 2.50 -14.41 -2.02
N GLY A 168 1.88 -15.57 -1.76
CA GLY A 168 2.51 -16.64 -1.00
C GLY A 168 3.70 -17.21 -1.77
N VAL A 169 4.80 -17.42 -1.08
CA VAL A 169 6.04 -17.95 -1.66
C VAL A 169 6.30 -19.35 -1.12
N PRO A 170 6.38 -20.39 -1.97
CA PRO A 170 6.84 -21.70 -1.55
C PRO A 170 8.24 -21.64 -0.95
N SER A 171 8.51 -22.43 0.08
CA SER A 171 9.82 -22.39 0.78
C SER A 171 11.00 -22.61 -0.15
N ILE A 172 10.85 -23.45 -1.18
CA ILE A 172 11.89 -23.70 -2.19
C ILE A 172 12.19 -22.46 -3.07
N ALA A 173 11.22 -21.55 -3.23
CA ALA A 173 11.38 -20.34 -4.03
C ALA A 173 11.79 -19.11 -3.20
N TRP A 174 12.02 -19.28 -1.89
CA TRP A 174 12.37 -18.17 -1.02
C TRP A 174 13.72 -17.50 -1.34
N PRO A 175 14.78 -18.22 -1.74
CA PRO A 175 16.03 -17.57 -2.15
C PRO A 175 15.87 -16.61 -3.32
N GLN A 176 15.01 -16.96 -4.29
CA GLN A 176 14.68 -16.06 -5.41
C GLN A 176 13.83 -14.86 -4.96
N ALA A 177 12.92 -15.06 -3.99
CA ALA A 177 12.14 -13.98 -3.41
C ALA A 177 13.03 -12.99 -2.63
N ASP A 178 13.97 -13.48 -1.87
CA ASP A 178 14.96 -12.67 -1.15
C ASP A 178 15.82 -11.84 -2.12
N SER A 179 16.29 -12.46 -3.19
CA SER A 179 17.01 -11.75 -4.26
C SER A 179 16.14 -10.69 -4.94
N LEU A 180 14.83 -10.94 -5.11
CA LEU A 180 13.90 -9.96 -5.66
C LEU A 180 13.75 -8.76 -4.71
N LEU A 181 13.60 -9.01 -3.40
CA LEU A 181 13.53 -7.96 -2.38
C LEU A 181 14.75 -7.04 -2.44
N HIS A 182 15.95 -7.60 -2.44
CA HIS A 182 17.19 -6.81 -2.52
C HIS A 182 17.29 -5.99 -3.81
N LEU A 183 16.83 -6.53 -4.94
CA LEU A 183 16.83 -5.80 -6.22
C LEU A 183 15.84 -4.62 -6.20
N VAL A 184 14.68 -4.80 -5.57
CA VAL A 184 13.66 -3.74 -5.42
C VAL A 184 14.15 -2.68 -4.43
N GLU A 185 14.65 -3.06 -3.26
CA GLU A 185 15.22 -2.15 -2.26
C GLU A 185 16.36 -1.30 -2.81
N GLY A 186 17.29 -1.93 -3.55
CA GLY A 186 18.38 -1.23 -4.21
C GLY A 186 17.87 -0.17 -5.20
N ARG A 187 16.81 -0.47 -5.95
CA ARG A 187 16.17 0.46 -6.87
C ARG A 187 15.42 1.58 -6.12
N ASP A 188 14.67 1.23 -5.08
CA ASP A 188 13.94 2.21 -4.26
C ASP A 188 14.88 3.22 -3.63
N SER A 189 16.05 2.80 -3.18
CA SER A 189 17.04 3.72 -2.62
C SER A 189 17.51 4.76 -3.63
N VAL A 190 17.71 4.36 -4.90
CA VAL A 190 18.09 5.26 -5.99
C VAL A 190 16.93 6.19 -6.36
N LEU A 191 15.71 5.66 -6.54
CA LEU A 191 14.51 6.43 -6.86
C LEU A 191 14.17 7.43 -5.76
N HIS A 192 14.29 7.05 -4.49
CA HIS A 192 14.10 7.95 -3.36
C HIS A 192 15.17 9.04 -3.29
N ALA A 193 16.41 8.74 -3.66
CA ALA A 193 17.47 9.75 -3.74
C ALA A 193 17.18 10.77 -4.86
N GLU A 194 16.75 10.30 -6.03
CA GLU A 194 16.33 11.15 -7.14
C GLU A 194 15.07 11.95 -6.82
N GLY A 195 14.06 11.32 -6.22
CA GLY A 195 12.83 11.98 -5.76
C GLY A 195 13.11 13.09 -4.75
N ARG A 196 13.99 12.85 -3.75
CA ARG A 196 14.43 13.87 -2.80
C ARG A 196 15.17 15.01 -3.50
N ARG A 197 16.01 14.69 -4.47
CA ARG A 197 16.73 15.70 -5.27
C ARG A 197 15.78 16.58 -6.07
N GLN A 198 14.80 15.98 -6.74
CA GLN A 198 13.78 16.71 -7.49
C GLN A 198 12.86 17.54 -6.58
N ALA A 199 12.44 17.01 -5.43
CA ALA A 199 11.67 17.75 -4.44
C ALA A 199 12.43 19.00 -3.95
N ARG A 200 13.72 18.84 -3.64
CA ARG A 200 14.57 19.96 -3.21
C ARG A 200 14.74 21.03 -4.30
N VAL A 201 14.88 20.61 -5.56
CA VAL A 201 14.95 21.56 -6.70
C VAL A 201 13.63 22.32 -6.86
N ARG A 202 12.47 21.63 -6.73
CA ARG A 202 11.15 22.29 -6.77
C ARG A 202 10.98 23.28 -5.61
N GLU A 203 11.39 22.90 -4.42
CA GLU A 203 11.33 23.78 -3.24
C GLU A 203 12.18 25.03 -3.40
N LEU A 204 13.43 24.89 -3.84
CA LEU A 204 14.31 26.02 -4.13
C LEU A 204 13.70 26.96 -5.18
N ARG A 205 13.16 26.40 -6.26
CA ARG A 205 12.49 27.19 -7.30
C ARG A 205 11.26 27.95 -6.78
N THR A 206 10.47 27.32 -5.90
CA THR A 206 9.32 28.01 -5.28
C THR A 206 9.75 29.12 -4.32
N LEU A 207 10.84 28.92 -3.59
CA LEU A 207 11.42 29.95 -2.72
C LEU A 207 11.98 31.12 -3.53
N GLU A 208 12.66 30.86 -4.63
CA GLU A 208 13.15 31.90 -5.55
C GLU A 208 11.99 32.73 -6.14
N LEU A 209 10.93 32.06 -6.61
CA LEU A 209 9.74 32.73 -7.12
C LEU A 209 9.04 33.56 -6.03
N ARG A 210 8.95 33.07 -4.81
CA ARG A 210 8.40 33.81 -3.66
C ARG A 210 9.26 35.00 -3.31
N SER A 211 10.58 34.85 -3.27
CA SER A 211 11.50 35.94 -2.96
C SER A 211 11.48 37.02 -4.05
N ALA A 212 11.43 36.63 -5.33
CA ALA A 212 11.27 37.55 -6.44
C ALA A 212 9.95 38.33 -6.37
N ARG A 213 8.84 37.64 -6.04
CA ARG A 213 7.53 38.27 -5.83
C ARG A 213 7.53 39.23 -4.65
N VAL A 214 8.15 38.88 -3.53
CA VAL A 214 8.29 39.75 -2.36
C VAL A 214 9.16 40.96 -2.69
N ALA A 215 10.24 40.79 -3.48
CA ALA A 215 11.08 41.90 -3.95
C ALA A 215 10.30 42.86 -4.84
N GLN A 216 9.39 42.34 -5.68
CA GLN A 216 8.48 43.17 -6.49
C GLN A 216 7.45 43.95 -5.67
N LEU A 217 7.01 43.40 -4.53
CA LEU A 217 6.03 44.01 -3.62
C LEU A 217 6.66 45.00 -2.64
N ARG A 218 7.99 45.10 -2.57
CA ARG A 218 8.62 46.11 -1.72
C ARG A 218 8.37 47.49 -2.30
N PRO A 219 7.98 48.49 -1.49
CA PRO A 219 7.81 49.84 -1.94
C PRO A 219 9.13 50.35 -2.48
N ALA A 220 9.11 50.86 -3.70
CA ALA A 220 10.26 51.49 -4.30
C ALA A 220 10.18 53.00 -4.05
N PHE A 221 11.32 53.60 -3.77
CA PHE A 221 11.44 55.01 -3.47
C PHE A 221 12.28 55.70 -4.55
N TYR A 222 11.87 56.87 -4.94
CA TYR A 222 12.59 57.74 -5.83
C TYR A 222 12.95 59.07 -5.12
N LEU A 223 14.15 59.52 -5.31
CA LEU A 223 14.59 60.81 -4.80
C LEU A 223 14.44 61.87 -5.89
N VAL A 224 13.60 62.86 -5.68
CA VAL A 224 13.29 63.90 -6.64
C VAL A 224 14.54 64.74 -6.94
N LYS A 225 14.84 64.88 -8.22
CA LYS A 225 15.98 65.68 -8.74
C LYS A 225 15.48 67.02 -9.30
N ARG A 226 16.40 67.94 -9.50
CA ARG A 226 16.09 69.25 -10.12
C ARG A 226 15.61 69.02 -11.55
N GLY A 227 14.43 69.56 -11.87
CA GLY A 227 13.81 69.45 -13.20
C GLY A 227 12.83 68.33 -13.34
N ASP A 228 12.63 67.48 -12.28
CA ASP A 228 11.65 66.40 -12.28
C ASP A 228 10.23 66.99 -12.20
N ALA A 229 9.32 66.37 -12.96
CA ALA A 229 7.88 66.57 -12.86
C ALA A 229 7.19 65.28 -12.41
N LEU A 230 6.09 65.39 -11.67
CA LEU A 230 5.37 64.22 -11.17
C LEU A 230 4.91 63.28 -12.30
N SER A 231 4.48 63.88 -13.43
CA SER A 231 4.11 63.13 -14.64
C SER A 231 5.26 62.35 -15.25
N THR A 232 6.45 62.94 -15.29
CA THR A 232 7.65 62.29 -15.83
C THR A 232 8.08 61.11 -14.95
N ILE A 233 8.05 61.30 -13.63
CA ILE A 233 8.34 60.22 -12.68
C ILE A 233 7.31 59.11 -12.79
N ALA A 234 6.00 59.47 -12.91
CA ALA A 234 4.93 58.48 -13.08
C ALA A 234 5.16 57.58 -14.30
N THR A 235 5.46 58.19 -15.44
CA THR A 235 5.77 57.47 -16.69
C THR A 235 7.00 56.59 -16.55
N GLN A 236 8.07 57.10 -15.94
CA GLN A 236 9.29 56.30 -15.70
C GLN A 236 9.05 55.04 -14.85
N TRP A 237 8.12 55.13 -13.91
CA TRP A 237 7.79 54.03 -12.98
C TRP A 237 6.53 53.24 -13.35
N ASN A 238 6.05 53.47 -14.59
CA ASN A 238 4.85 52.79 -15.12
C ASN A 238 3.63 52.91 -14.18
N THR A 239 3.38 54.09 -13.67
CA THR A 239 2.28 54.48 -12.80
C THR A 239 1.64 55.78 -13.26
N THR A 240 0.64 56.26 -12.53
CA THR A 240 -0.04 57.49 -12.80
C THR A 240 0.33 58.59 -11.79
N PRO A 241 0.26 59.87 -12.14
CA PRO A 241 0.46 60.97 -11.19
C PRO A 241 -0.50 60.90 -10.01
N ASP A 242 -1.74 60.42 -10.22
CA ASP A 242 -2.75 60.24 -9.17
C ASP A 242 -2.32 59.19 -8.15
N HIS A 243 -1.83 58.05 -8.59
CA HIS A 243 -1.30 57.05 -7.69
C HIS A 243 -0.07 57.55 -6.91
N LEU A 244 0.83 58.32 -7.57
CA LEU A 244 1.95 58.91 -6.86
C LEU A 244 1.49 59.89 -5.78
N ARG A 245 0.45 60.71 -6.05
CA ARG A 245 -0.15 61.56 -5.04
C ARG A 245 -0.72 60.82 -3.88
N GLU A 246 -1.54 59.81 -4.18
CA GLU A 246 -2.18 58.95 -3.18
C GLU A 246 -1.13 58.25 -2.30
N TRP A 247 -0.14 57.57 -2.91
CA TRP A 247 0.88 56.84 -2.18
C TRP A 247 1.76 57.71 -1.27
N ASN A 248 1.87 59.00 -1.60
CA ASN A 248 2.73 59.97 -0.88
C ASN A 248 1.94 61.01 -0.09
N GLY A 249 0.59 60.91 -0.03
CA GLY A 249 -0.27 61.86 0.70
C GLY A 249 -0.14 63.30 0.16
N MET A 250 0.04 63.47 -1.17
CA MET A 250 0.26 64.79 -1.79
C MET A 250 -1.08 65.36 -2.30
N SER A 251 -1.31 66.61 -2.00
CA SER A 251 -2.52 67.35 -2.46
C SER A 251 -2.25 68.13 -3.81
N SER A 252 -1.03 68.18 -4.29
CA SER A 252 -0.66 68.86 -5.52
C SER A 252 0.55 68.19 -6.17
N ASP A 253 0.84 68.56 -7.46
CA ASP A 253 1.97 68.01 -8.22
C ASP A 253 3.32 68.66 -7.89
N ARG A 254 3.34 69.57 -6.89
CA ARG A 254 4.58 70.26 -6.51
C ARG A 254 5.55 69.32 -5.84
N LEU A 255 6.76 69.21 -6.43
CA LEU A 255 7.87 68.42 -5.92
C LEU A 255 8.96 69.34 -5.34
N ARG A 256 9.62 68.84 -4.31
CA ARG A 256 10.82 69.47 -3.73
C ARG A 256 12.04 68.64 -4.09
N VAL A 257 13.10 69.28 -4.56
CA VAL A 257 14.39 68.61 -4.80
C VAL A 257 14.83 67.94 -3.50
N GLY A 258 15.20 66.63 -3.57
CA GLY A 258 15.54 65.82 -2.40
C GLY A 258 14.32 65.18 -1.70
N GLN A 259 13.09 65.42 -2.18
CA GLN A 259 11.92 64.73 -1.65
C GLN A 259 11.96 63.25 -2.01
N ARG A 260 11.66 62.39 -1.04
CA ARG A 260 11.55 60.95 -1.25
C ARG A 260 10.11 60.60 -1.58
N LEU A 261 9.89 60.03 -2.76
CA LEU A 261 8.58 59.56 -3.19
C LEU A 261 8.51 58.06 -3.21
N VAL A 262 7.37 57.49 -2.75
CA VAL A 262 6.99 56.10 -2.99
C VAL A 262 6.53 56.02 -4.43
N VAL A 263 7.24 55.28 -5.27
CA VAL A 263 6.94 55.18 -6.70
C VAL A 263 6.37 53.81 -7.10
N ARG A 264 6.40 52.87 -6.19
CA ARG A 264 5.74 51.56 -6.29
C ARG A 264 5.34 51.13 -4.90
N ARG A 265 4.11 50.66 -4.76
CA ARG A 265 3.55 50.14 -3.51
C ARG A 265 3.12 48.67 -3.66
#